data_07174cbd9e16e22e8c7e961e066407d7
#
_entry.id   07174cbd9e16e22e8c7e961e066407d7
#
_cell.length_a   1.000
_cell.length_b   1.000
_cell.length_c   1.000
_cell.angle_alpha   90.00
_cell.angle_beta   90.00
_cell.angle_gamma   90.00
#
_symmetry.space_group_name_H-M   'P 1'
#
loop_
_entity.id
_entity.type
_entity.pdbx_description
1 polymer ?
#
loop_
_entity_poly.entity_id
_entity_poly.type
_entity_poly.pdbx_seq_one_letter_code
_entity_poly.pdbx_strand_id
1 'polypeptide(L)' 'MGDSAFVMYNNKAVPILIMGVHYSLDRYAGEITCYSANISTGNGLERFKEEVFKTKKELLESL' A
#
# COMPACT_ATOMS: atom_id res chain seq x y z
N MET A 1 -4.87 9.36 9.94
CA MET A 1 -4.44 7.99 10.25
C MET A 1 -5.63 7.05 10.22
N GLY A 2 -5.39 5.81 9.91
CA GLY A 2 -6.47 4.85 9.82
C GLY A 2 -7.21 4.84 8.50
N ASP A 3 -6.60 5.40 7.47
CA ASP A 3 -7.19 5.37 6.15
C ASP A 3 -7.16 3.95 5.59
N SER A 4 -8.26 3.54 4.99
CA SER A 4 -8.32 2.25 4.34
C SER A 4 -7.90 2.38 2.87
N ALA A 5 -7.28 1.32 2.36
CA ALA A 5 -6.81 1.27 0.99
C ALA A 5 -6.83 -0.19 0.53
N PHE A 6 -6.40 -0.42 -0.70
CA PHE A 6 -6.36 -1.76 -1.26
C PHE A 6 -5.01 -2.03 -1.90
N VAL A 7 -4.52 -3.25 -1.73
CA VAL A 7 -3.29 -3.71 -2.39
C VAL A 7 -3.51 -5.11 -2.93
N MET A 8 -2.66 -5.50 -3.88
CA MET A 8 -2.63 -6.88 -4.34
C MET A 8 -1.79 -7.71 -3.38
N TYR A 9 -2.37 -8.77 -2.89
CA TYR A 9 -1.71 -9.69 -1.98
C TYR A 9 -2.15 -11.10 -2.34
N ASN A 10 -1.19 -11.97 -2.66
CA ASN A 10 -1.47 -13.33 -3.13
C ASN A 10 -2.47 -13.35 -4.29
N ASN A 11 -2.29 -12.46 -5.26
CA ASN A 11 -3.14 -12.33 -6.44
C ASN A 11 -4.58 -11.95 -6.14
N LYS A 12 -4.80 -11.29 -4.99
CA LYS A 12 -6.14 -10.84 -4.59
C LYS A 12 -6.08 -9.40 -4.14
N ALA A 13 -7.14 -8.65 -4.41
CA ALA A 13 -7.29 -7.31 -3.88
C ALA A 13 -7.68 -7.42 -2.41
N VAL A 14 -6.83 -6.93 -1.52
CA VAL A 14 -7.02 -7.06 -0.08
C VAL A 14 -7.15 -5.68 0.52
N PRO A 15 -8.18 -5.45 1.36
CA PRO A 15 -8.28 -4.18 2.08
C PRO A 15 -7.23 -4.12 3.18
N ILE A 16 -6.65 -2.93 3.34
CA ILE A 16 -5.64 -2.69 4.36
C ILE A 16 -5.97 -1.43 5.12
N LEU A 17 -5.44 -1.34 6.33
CA LEU A 17 -5.53 -0.14 7.15
C LEU A 17 -4.14 0.48 7.22
N ILE A 18 -4.02 1.70 6.71
CA ILE A 18 -2.74 2.39 6.67
C ILE A 18 -2.39 2.91 8.06
N MET A 19 -1.26 2.46 8.58
CA MET A 19 -0.81 2.80 9.92
C MET A 19 0.24 3.89 9.91
N GLY A 20 0.96 4.05 8.82
CA GLY A 20 1.99 5.07 8.75
C GLY A 20 2.53 5.25 7.35
N VAL A 21 3.30 6.31 7.17
CA VAL A 21 3.93 6.63 5.89
C VAL A 21 5.42 6.79 6.13
N HIS A 22 6.20 6.18 5.26
CA HIS A 22 7.65 6.20 5.35
C HIS A 22 8.22 6.86 4.10
N TYR A 23 9.04 7.88 4.29
CA TYR A 23 9.69 8.58 3.20
C TYR A 23 11.18 8.30 3.23
N SER A 24 11.75 8.03 2.07
CA SER A 24 13.19 7.86 1.96
C SER A 24 13.68 8.41 0.63
N LEU A 25 14.97 8.67 0.56
CA LEU A 25 15.61 9.13 -0.66
C LEU A 25 16.56 8.05 -1.16
N ASP A 26 16.39 7.68 -2.41
CA ASP A 26 17.27 6.73 -3.07
C ASP A 26 18.13 7.50 -4.08
N ARG A 27 19.40 7.14 -4.15
CA ARG A 27 20.34 7.78 -5.04
C ARG A 27 19.95 7.63 -6.52
N TYR A 28 19.31 6.53 -6.86
CA TYR A 28 18.95 6.22 -8.24
C TYR A 28 17.48 6.44 -8.55
N ALA A 29 16.60 6.10 -7.61
CA ALA A 29 15.16 6.22 -7.81
C ALA A 29 14.59 7.56 -7.36
N GLY A 30 15.36 8.36 -6.63
CA GLY A 30 14.89 9.63 -6.09
C GLY A 30 14.09 9.42 -4.83
N GLU A 31 12.97 10.14 -4.72
CA GLU A 31 12.14 10.08 -3.54
C GLU A 31 11.25 8.84 -3.56
N ILE A 32 11.28 8.09 -2.47
CA ILE A 32 10.48 6.86 -2.32
C ILE A 32 9.52 7.03 -1.16
N THR A 33 8.26 6.72 -1.40
CA THR A 33 7.23 6.73 -0.38
C THR A 33 6.67 5.32 -0.20
N CYS A 34 6.69 4.83 1.04
CA CYS A 34 6.15 3.53 1.39
C CYS A 34 5.07 3.69 2.43
N TYR A 35 4.04 2.87 2.36
CA TYR A 35 3.01 2.82 3.37
C TYR A 35 3.16 1.59 4.24
N SER A 36 3.07 1.81 5.55
CA SER A 36 3.04 0.74 6.53
C SER A 36 1.59 0.48 6.87
N ALA A 37 1.15 -0.76 6.76
CA ALA A 37 -0.27 -1.08 6.90
C ALA A 37 -0.47 -2.45 7.51
N ASN A 38 -1.70 -2.70 7.96
CA ASN A 38 -2.10 -3.99 8.47
C ASN A 38 -3.21 -4.56 7.60
N ILE A 39 -3.13 -5.84 7.30
CA ILE A 39 -4.22 -6.56 6.64
C ILE A 39 -5.19 -7.07 7.69
N SER A 40 -6.37 -7.51 7.23
CA SER A 40 -7.46 -7.93 8.14
C SER A 40 -7.08 -9.10 9.05
N THR A 41 -6.08 -9.89 8.68
CA THR A 41 -5.60 -10.99 9.50
C THR A 41 -4.66 -10.54 10.62
N GLY A 42 -4.34 -9.26 10.67
CA GLY A 42 -3.47 -8.71 11.70
C GLY A 42 -2.00 -8.65 11.35
N ASN A 43 -1.63 -9.18 10.20
CA ASN A 43 -0.24 -9.12 9.75
C ASN A 43 0.11 -7.76 9.18
N GLY A 44 1.29 -7.27 9.54
CA GLY A 44 1.80 -6.01 9.00
C GLY A 44 2.39 -6.23 7.62
N LEU A 45 2.33 -5.20 6.79
CA LEU A 45 2.99 -5.21 5.50
C LEU A 45 3.41 -3.80 5.11
N GLU A 46 4.36 -3.72 4.18
CA GLU A 46 4.81 -2.47 3.63
C GLU A 46 4.67 -2.52 2.12
N ARG A 47 4.19 -1.42 1.52
CA ARG A 47 4.04 -1.33 0.08
C ARG A 47 4.44 0.05 -0.39
N PHE A 48 4.97 0.12 -1.58
CA PHE A 48 5.27 1.40 -2.21
C PHE A 48 3.97 2.13 -2.52
N LYS A 49 4.07 3.45 -2.61
CA LYS A 49 2.92 4.30 -2.92
C LYS A 49 2.19 3.82 -4.18
N GLU A 50 2.94 3.39 -5.18
CA GLU A 50 2.38 2.96 -6.45
C GLU A 50 1.58 1.65 -6.37
N GLU A 51 1.76 0.90 -5.29
CA GLU A 51 1.08 -0.37 -5.09
C GLU A 51 -0.18 -0.23 -4.25
N VAL A 52 -0.45 0.97 -3.73
CA VAL A 52 -1.58 1.22 -2.82
C VAL A 52 -2.64 2.03 -3.55
N PHE A 53 -3.87 1.56 -3.53
CA PHE A 53 -4.99 2.19 -4.22
C PHE A 53 -6.11 2.48 -3.22
N LYS A 54 -6.79 3.61 -3.42
CA LYS A 54 -7.86 4.04 -2.52
C LYS A 54 -9.08 3.13 -2.60
N THR A 55 -9.35 2.56 -3.78
CA THR A 55 -10.50 1.71 -3.98
C THR A 55 -10.10 0.44 -4.70
N LYS A 56 -10.91 -0.60 -4.52
CA LYS A 56 -10.70 -1.86 -5.23
C LYS A 56 -10.80 -1.66 -6.73
N LYS A 57 -11.69 -0.78 -7.16
CA LYS A 57 -11.87 -0.49 -8.58
C LYS A 57 -10.60 0.08 -9.20
N GLU A 58 -9.97 1.04 -8.53
CA GLU A 58 -8.73 1.62 -9.02
C GLU A 58 -7.62 0.57 -9.13
N LEU A 59 -7.54 -0.32 -8.16
CA LEU A 59 -6.57 -1.40 -8.17
C LEU A 59 -6.78 -2.32 -9.38
N LEU A 60 -8.01 -2.72 -9.62
CA LEU A 60 -8.32 -3.63 -10.73
C LEU A 60 -8.10 -2.97 -12.08
N GLU A 61 -8.34 -1.68 -12.18
CA GLU A 61 -8.11 -0.94 -13.42
C GLU A 61 -6.64 -0.78 -13.75
N SER A 62 -5.77 -0.89 -12.76
CA SER A 62 -4.32 -0.76 -12.96
C SER A 62 -3.65 -2.03 -13.47
N LEU A 63 -4.37 -3.12 -13.48
CA LEU A 63 -3.81 -4.41 -13.88
C LEU A 63 -3.74 -4.59 -15.40
#